data_42ec2e1dd003b18e775f00daa982b8e4
#
_entry.id   42ec2e1dd003b18e775f00daa982b8e4
#
_cell.length_a   1.000
_cell.length_b   1.000
_cell.length_c   1.000
_cell.angle_alpha   90.00
_cell.angle_beta   90.00
_cell.angle_gamma   90.00
#
_symmetry.space_group_name_H-M   'P 1'
#
loop_
_entity.id
_entity.type
_entity.pdbx_description
1 polymer ?
#
loop_
_entity_poly.entity_id
_entity_poly.type
_entity_poly.pdbx_seq_one_letter_code
_entity_poly.pdbx_strand_id
1 'polypeptide(L)'
;MIRFYNGKLLSLSDGFEISGCEVWVEESMILYVGPAIGAHPPFEREIDLKGNLLMPGFKNAHAHSAMTFLRSYADDLPLQSWLFDKVFPLEAKLTPDDIYALTKLAILEYLKGGITSAFDMYYKRDAFAQASIDCGFRMVLCGALAAGDDWTVGEMDTIKFNNLHPLISYIPGIHAEYTANLDLLMFMKMLLDEYKMPFFTHNSETKREVEECIERHGLTPTQLFEENGLFEHGG
;
A
#
# COMPACT_ATOMS: atom_id res chain seq x y z
N MET A 1 -12.17 -1.18 26.38
CA MET A 1 -10.78 -0.68 26.45
C MET A 1 -9.80 -1.81 26.71
N ILE A 2 -8.67 -1.84 26.00
CA ILE A 2 -7.61 -2.87 26.12
C ILE A 2 -6.36 -2.21 26.74
N ARG A 3 -5.72 -2.89 27.69
CA ARG A 3 -4.47 -2.46 28.31
C ARG A 3 -3.34 -3.39 27.93
N PHE A 4 -2.21 -2.82 27.46
CA PHE A 4 -0.93 -3.51 27.32
C PHE A 4 -0.02 -3.04 28.45
N TYR A 5 0.54 -3.97 29.23
CA TYR A 5 1.34 -3.65 30.41
C TYR A 5 2.53 -4.60 30.59
N ASN A 6 3.39 -4.32 31.57
CA ASN A 6 4.56 -5.14 31.90
C ASN A 6 5.48 -5.42 30.69
N GLY A 7 5.74 -4.38 29.88
CA GLY A 7 6.59 -4.46 28.71
C GLY A 7 7.41 -3.20 28.50
N LYS A 8 8.02 -3.15 27.34
CA LYS A 8 8.75 -1.97 26.84
C LYS A 8 8.00 -1.43 25.63
N LEU A 9 8.02 -0.11 25.47
CA LEU A 9 7.47 0.58 24.31
C LEU A 9 8.60 1.19 23.50
N LEU A 10 8.63 0.91 22.20
CA LEU A 10 9.42 1.67 21.22
C LEU A 10 8.52 2.78 20.64
N SER A 11 8.74 4.00 21.06
CA SER A 11 8.11 5.17 20.45
C SER A 11 8.90 5.61 19.22
N LEU A 12 8.17 5.97 18.16
CA LEU A 12 8.76 6.52 16.92
C LEU A 12 8.45 8.02 16.77
N SER A 13 7.81 8.66 17.78
CA SER A 13 7.35 10.04 17.68
C SER A 13 8.46 11.09 17.89
N ASP A 14 9.36 10.88 18.86
CA ASP A 14 10.36 11.90 19.25
C ASP A 14 11.79 11.33 19.37
N GLY A 15 12.13 10.42 18.48
CA GLY A 15 13.37 9.66 18.55
C GLY A 15 13.15 8.30 19.19
N PHE A 16 13.76 7.30 18.69
CA PHE A 16 13.61 5.87 18.96
C PHE A 16 13.85 5.50 20.44
N GLU A 17 13.05 6.06 21.36
CA GLU A 17 13.17 5.79 22.79
C GLU A 17 12.46 4.49 23.17
N ILE A 18 13.13 3.69 23.99
CA ILE A 18 12.56 2.50 24.62
C ILE A 18 12.30 2.83 26.08
N SER A 19 11.04 2.82 26.47
CA SER A 19 10.60 3.10 27.83
C SER A 19 9.71 2.01 28.39
N GLY A 20 9.68 1.87 29.71
CA GLY A 20 8.72 1.01 30.42
C GLY A 20 7.39 1.75 30.55
N CYS A 21 6.47 1.51 29.65
CA CYS A 21 5.18 2.18 29.58
C CYS A 21 4.03 1.19 29.46
N GLU A 22 2.84 1.65 29.82
CA GLU A 22 1.57 1.03 29.46
C GLU A 22 0.97 1.73 28.24
N VAL A 23 0.23 0.97 27.43
CA VAL A 23 -0.54 1.49 26.32
C VAL A 23 -1.99 1.04 26.47
N TRP A 24 -2.92 1.99 26.44
CA TRP A 24 -4.35 1.73 26.51
C TRP A 24 -5.01 2.08 25.19
N VAL A 25 -5.83 1.17 24.69
CA VAL A 25 -6.49 1.29 23.39
C VAL A 25 -7.99 1.12 23.57
N GLU A 26 -8.77 1.97 22.94
CA GLU A 26 -10.20 1.81 22.80
C GLU A 26 -10.58 1.90 21.33
N GLU A 27 -11.26 0.89 20.85
CA GLU A 27 -11.55 0.73 19.40
C GLU A 27 -10.27 0.85 18.54
N SER A 28 -10.16 1.92 17.75
CA SER A 28 -9.01 2.20 16.88
C SER A 28 -8.06 3.27 17.42
N MET A 29 -8.29 3.75 18.66
CA MET A 29 -7.56 4.90 19.22
C MET A 29 -6.66 4.49 20.38
N ILE A 30 -5.43 5.01 20.40
CA ILE A 30 -4.55 4.96 21.57
C ILE A 30 -4.97 6.10 22.49
N LEU A 31 -5.49 5.75 23.68
CA LEU A 31 -5.97 6.74 24.65
C LEU A 31 -4.90 7.15 25.66
N TYR A 32 -3.99 6.25 25.98
CA TYR A 32 -2.95 6.50 26.96
C TYR A 32 -1.65 5.82 26.58
N VAL A 33 -0.56 6.51 26.76
CA VAL A 33 0.80 6.00 26.71
C VAL A 33 1.56 6.64 27.87
N GLY A 34 2.08 5.85 28.80
CA GLY A 34 2.81 6.38 29.94
C GLY A 34 3.08 5.34 31.03
N PRO A 35 3.64 5.78 32.19
CA PRO A 35 3.87 4.88 33.30
C PRO A 35 2.56 4.33 33.87
N ALA A 36 2.64 3.22 34.61
CA ALA A 36 1.47 2.61 35.25
C ALA A 36 0.75 3.62 36.16
N ILE A 37 -0.56 3.75 36.01
CA ILE A 37 -1.42 4.61 36.82
C ILE A 37 -2.25 3.75 37.78
N GLY A 38 -2.21 4.04 39.07
CA GLY A 38 -2.92 3.28 40.09
C GLY A 38 -4.45 3.40 40.06
N ALA A 39 -4.97 4.50 39.50
CA ALA A 39 -6.42 4.71 39.32
C ALA A 39 -6.74 4.76 37.84
N HIS A 40 -7.43 3.75 37.32
CA HIS A 40 -7.83 3.65 35.93
C HIS A 40 -9.25 3.07 35.80
N PRO A 41 -9.96 3.31 34.68
CA PRO A 41 -11.21 2.64 34.39
C PRO A 41 -11.03 1.11 34.27
N PRO A 42 -12.08 0.32 34.43
CA PRO A 42 -11.98 -1.12 34.22
C PRO A 42 -11.62 -1.42 32.77
N PHE A 43 -10.69 -2.35 32.58
CA PHE A 43 -10.31 -2.84 31.24
C PHE A 43 -11.15 -4.08 30.91
N GLU A 44 -11.62 -4.13 29.68
CA GLU A 44 -12.27 -5.31 29.11
C GLU A 44 -11.26 -6.44 28.88
N ARG A 45 -10.04 -6.07 28.51
CA ARG A 45 -8.93 -6.99 28.26
C ARG A 45 -7.60 -6.40 28.70
N GLU A 46 -6.83 -7.23 29.39
CA GLU A 46 -5.45 -6.89 29.79
C GLU A 46 -4.47 -7.86 29.13
N ILE A 47 -3.40 -7.33 28.53
CA ILE A 47 -2.36 -8.09 27.83
C ILE A 47 -1.04 -7.84 28.54
N ASP A 48 -0.57 -8.86 29.24
CA ASP A 48 0.77 -8.88 29.86
C ASP A 48 1.81 -9.11 28.78
N LEU A 49 2.65 -8.12 28.52
CA LEU A 49 3.73 -8.19 27.54
C LEU A 49 4.92 -9.03 28.01
N LYS A 50 4.99 -9.40 29.30
CA LYS A 50 6.05 -10.25 29.88
C LYS A 50 7.48 -9.76 29.55
N GLY A 51 7.68 -8.45 29.59
CA GLY A 51 8.95 -7.83 29.24
C GLY A 51 9.23 -7.66 27.76
N ASN A 52 8.33 -8.10 26.88
CA ASN A 52 8.48 -7.93 25.43
C ASN A 52 8.30 -6.47 25.01
N LEU A 53 8.75 -6.17 23.81
CA LEU A 53 8.66 -4.85 23.18
C LEU A 53 7.34 -4.69 22.44
N LEU A 54 6.59 -3.64 22.74
CA LEU A 54 5.49 -3.14 21.93
C LEU A 54 6.01 -2.05 21.01
N MET A 55 5.67 -2.12 19.74
CA MET A 55 6.10 -1.16 18.72
C MET A 55 5.00 -0.96 17.68
N PRO A 56 5.01 0.14 16.90
CA PRO A 56 4.14 0.29 15.73
C PRO A 56 4.34 -0.86 14.75
N GLY A 57 3.24 -1.32 14.14
CA GLY A 57 3.32 -2.34 13.10
C GLY A 57 4.07 -1.85 11.86
N PHE A 58 4.70 -2.77 11.16
CA PHE A 58 5.37 -2.47 9.89
C PHE A 58 4.37 -2.04 8.82
N LYS A 59 4.85 -1.26 7.87
CA LYS A 59 4.11 -0.84 6.67
C LYS A 59 4.79 -1.43 5.45
N ASN A 60 4.03 -2.18 4.64
CA ASN A 60 4.52 -2.67 3.36
C ASN A 60 4.23 -1.59 2.29
N ALA A 61 5.28 -0.94 1.79
CA ALA A 61 5.15 0.16 0.83
C ALA A 61 5.09 -0.30 -0.64
N HIS A 62 5.22 -1.60 -0.92
CA HIS A 62 5.15 -2.15 -2.27
C HIS A 62 4.59 -3.57 -2.23
N ALA A 63 3.37 -3.75 -2.75
CA ALA A 63 2.71 -5.04 -2.76
C ALA A 63 1.84 -5.23 -4.02
N HIS A 64 1.67 -6.51 -4.36
CA HIS A 64 0.72 -7.04 -5.34
C HIS A 64 0.05 -8.25 -4.68
N SER A 65 -0.74 -8.00 -3.63
CA SER A 65 -1.15 -9.02 -2.65
C SER A 65 -1.87 -10.22 -3.26
N ALA A 66 -2.70 -10.02 -4.27
CA ALA A 66 -3.40 -11.13 -4.91
C ALA A 66 -2.47 -12.05 -5.73
N MET A 67 -1.20 -11.69 -5.94
CA MET A 67 -0.22 -12.55 -6.62
C MET A 67 0.27 -13.73 -5.76
N THR A 68 -0.27 -13.94 -4.58
CA THR A 68 0.05 -15.11 -3.72
C THR A 68 -0.11 -16.45 -4.45
N PHE A 69 -0.95 -16.55 -5.46
CA PHE A 69 -1.09 -17.77 -6.28
C PHE A 69 0.09 -18.03 -7.22
N LEU A 70 0.93 -17.04 -7.47
CA LEU A 70 2.13 -17.15 -8.32
C LEU A 70 3.41 -17.49 -7.52
N ARG A 71 3.28 -17.79 -6.23
CA ARG A 71 4.45 -18.08 -5.40
C ARG A 71 5.25 -19.24 -5.97
N SER A 72 6.59 -19.03 -6.11
CA SER A 72 7.52 -19.98 -6.71
C SER A 72 7.19 -20.36 -8.17
N TYR A 73 6.43 -19.51 -8.88
CA TYR A 73 6.14 -19.71 -10.28
C TYR A 73 7.03 -18.84 -11.15
N ALA A 74 7.86 -19.47 -11.98
CA ALA A 74 8.72 -18.82 -12.96
C ALA A 74 9.72 -17.79 -12.35
N ASP A 75 10.30 -18.08 -11.20
CA ASP A 75 11.13 -17.19 -10.38
C ASP A 75 12.43 -16.71 -11.07
N ASP A 76 12.99 -17.47 -12.03
CA ASP A 76 14.30 -17.20 -12.64
C ASP A 76 14.22 -16.52 -14.02
N LEU A 77 13.12 -15.86 -14.33
CA LEU A 77 12.95 -15.19 -15.63
C LEU A 77 13.27 -13.69 -15.54
N PRO A 78 13.80 -13.09 -16.62
CA PRO A 78 13.85 -11.64 -16.75
C PRO A 78 12.45 -11.02 -16.65
N LEU A 79 12.34 -9.80 -16.07
CA LEU A 79 11.07 -9.14 -15.77
C LEU A 79 10.08 -9.16 -16.93
N GLN A 80 10.50 -8.79 -18.12
CA GLN A 80 9.62 -8.71 -19.30
C GLN A 80 9.01 -10.07 -19.65
N SER A 81 9.84 -11.13 -19.74
CA SER A 81 9.36 -12.48 -20.00
C SER A 81 8.49 -13.00 -18.84
N TRP A 82 8.85 -12.66 -17.62
CA TRP A 82 8.06 -13.02 -16.46
C TRP A 82 6.67 -12.38 -16.50
N LEU A 83 6.57 -11.06 -16.73
CA LEU A 83 5.30 -10.35 -16.80
C LEU A 83 4.44 -10.79 -18.01
N PHE A 84 4.97 -10.66 -19.23
CA PHE A 84 4.17 -10.80 -20.43
C PHE A 84 3.87 -12.26 -20.80
N ASP A 85 4.82 -13.18 -20.57
CA ASP A 85 4.65 -14.58 -20.98
C ASP A 85 4.05 -15.46 -19.87
N LYS A 86 4.13 -15.04 -18.60
CA LYS A 86 3.75 -15.87 -17.45
C LYS A 86 2.68 -15.25 -16.57
N VAL A 87 2.88 -14.03 -16.08
CA VAL A 87 2.02 -13.39 -15.09
C VAL A 87 0.71 -12.91 -15.70
N PHE A 88 0.75 -12.00 -16.65
CA PHE A 88 -0.44 -11.39 -17.23
C PHE A 88 -1.43 -12.38 -17.83
N PRO A 89 -1.01 -13.45 -18.54
CA PRO A 89 -1.95 -14.46 -19.05
C PRO A 89 -2.68 -15.24 -17.95
N LEU A 90 -2.12 -15.34 -16.76
CA LEU A 90 -2.77 -15.98 -15.60
C LEU A 90 -3.65 -15.00 -14.85
N GLU A 91 -3.19 -13.78 -14.61
CA GLU A 91 -3.96 -12.73 -13.94
C GLU A 91 -5.24 -12.37 -14.71
N ALA A 92 -5.19 -12.38 -16.03
CA ALA A 92 -6.36 -12.15 -16.88
C ALA A 92 -7.51 -13.15 -16.64
N LYS A 93 -7.24 -14.31 -16.03
CA LYS A 93 -8.23 -15.35 -15.73
C LYS A 93 -8.84 -15.20 -14.32
N LEU A 94 -8.24 -14.39 -13.47
CA LEU A 94 -8.71 -14.23 -12.09
C LEU A 94 -10.08 -13.55 -12.06
N THR A 95 -10.98 -14.12 -11.29
CA THR A 95 -12.28 -13.54 -10.98
C THR A 95 -12.20 -12.58 -9.77
N PRO A 96 -13.22 -11.76 -9.51
CA PRO A 96 -13.28 -10.98 -8.26
C PRO A 96 -13.20 -11.85 -6.99
N ASP A 97 -13.80 -13.03 -7.00
CA ASP A 97 -13.77 -13.98 -5.87
C ASP A 97 -12.37 -14.53 -5.63
N ASP A 98 -11.62 -14.82 -6.71
CA ASP A 98 -10.21 -15.21 -6.60
C ASP A 98 -9.38 -14.09 -5.98
N ILE A 99 -9.51 -12.85 -6.46
CA ILE A 99 -8.81 -11.69 -5.93
C ILE A 99 -9.13 -11.50 -4.44
N TYR A 100 -10.40 -11.60 -4.06
CA TYR A 100 -10.81 -11.51 -2.66
C TYR A 100 -10.12 -12.58 -1.78
N ALA A 101 -10.14 -13.83 -2.20
CA ALA A 101 -9.55 -14.94 -1.43
C ALA A 101 -8.02 -14.83 -1.34
N LEU A 102 -7.35 -14.52 -2.45
CA LEU A 102 -5.89 -14.37 -2.53
C LEU A 102 -5.40 -13.17 -1.71
N THR A 103 -6.13 -12.05 -1.74
CA THR A 103 -5.85 -10.87 -0.92
C THR A 103 -5.96 -11.20 0.57
N LYS A 104 -6.99 -11.95 0.99
CA LYS A 104 -7.11 -12.41 2.39
C LYS A 104 -5.92 -13.26 2.81
N LEU A 105 -5.46 -14.15 1.94
CA LEU A 105 -4.26 -14.95 2.22
C LEU A 105 -3.03 -14.08 2.45
N ALA A 106 -2.80 -13.08 1.59
CA ALA A 106 -1.70 -12.12 1.76
C ALA A 106 -1.81 -11.34 3.08
N ILE A 107 -3.02 -10.84 3.40
CA ILE A 107 -3.26 -10.10 4.64
C ILE A 107 -2.97 -10.96 5.88
N LEU A 108 -3.33 -12.24 5.87
CA LEU A 108 -2.99 -13.15 6.97
C LEU A 108 -1.47 -13.30 7.14
N GLU A 109 -0.72 -13.34 6.05
CA GLU A 109 0.75 -13.38 6.10
C GLU A 109 1.33 -12.06 6.60
N TYR A 110 0.79 -10.92 6.15
CA TYR A 110 1.18 -9.61 6.64
C TYR A 110 1.00 -9.50 8.15
N LEU A 111 -0.17 -9.82 8.65
CA LEU A 111 -0.47 -9.78 10.10
C LEU A 111 0.43 -10.71 10.90
N LYS A 112 0.72 -11.92 10.40
CA LYS A 112 1.68 -12.84 11.03
C LYS A 112 3.10 -12.29 11.04
N GLY A 113 3.47 -11.51 10.02
CA GLY A 113 4.76 -10.82 9.92
C GLY A 113 4.85 -9.48 10.67
N GLY A 114 3.76 -9.06 11.35
CA GLY A 114 3.70 -7.78 12.05
C GLY A 114 3.47 -6.57 11.14
N ILE A 115 3.07 -6.78 9.89
CA ILE A 115 2.69 -5.74 8.94
C ILE A 115 1.22 -5.39 9.19
N THR A 116 0.92 -4.11 9.41
CA THR A 116 -0.43 -3.63 9.75
C THR A 116 -1.06 -2.73 8.69
N SER A 117 -0.30 -2.40 7.66
CA SER A 117 -0.80 -1.70 6.46
C SER A 117 0.04 -2.00 5.25
N ALA A 118 -0.55 -1.91 4.06
CA ALA A 118 0.15 -2.07 2.79
C ALA A 118 -0.28 -1.02 1.77
N PHE A 119 0.65 -0.65 0.89
CA PHE A 119 0.41 -0.01 -0.39
C PHE A 119 0.35 -1.10 -1.44
N ASP A 120 -0.74 -1.16 -2.19
CA ASP A 120 -1.00 -2.28 -3.09
C ASP A 120 -1.55 -1.82 -4.44
N MET A 121 -0.83 -2.17 -5.49
CA MET A 121 -1.20 -1.92 -6.86
C MET A 121 -1.74 -3.21 -7.48
N TYR A 122 -3.07 -3.29 -7.66
CA TYR A 122 -3.68 -4.46 -8.28
C TYR A 122 -5.02 -4.16 -8.97
N TYR A 123 -5.55 -5.18 -9.65
CA TYR A 123 -6.81 -5.13 -10.40
C TYR A 123 -8.02 -5.42 -9.52
N LYS A 124 -9.25 -5.17 -10.06
CA LYS A 124 -10.53 -5.50 -9.41
C LYS A 124 -10.61 -4.98 -7.97
N ARG A 125 -10.31 -3.69 -7.79
CA ARG A 125 -10.11 -3.00 -6.52
C ARG A 125 -11.26 -3.15 -5.53
N ASP A 126 -12.51 -3.36 -6.00
CA ASP A 126 -13.66 -3.60 -5.11
C ASP A 126 -13.49 -4.87 -4.26
N ALA A 127 -13.10 -5.98 -4.91
CA ALA A 127 -12.85 -7.24 -4.21
C ALA A 127 -11.67 -7.12 -3.25
N PHE A 128 -10.67 -6.35 -3.64
CA PHE A 128 -9.48 -6.06 -2.85
C PHE A 128 -9.83 -5.25 -1.59
N ALA A 129 -10.59 -4.16 -1.76
CA ALA A 129 -11.06 -3.32 -0.65
C ALA A 129 -11.93 -4.13 0.33
N GLN A 130 -12.86 -4.95 -0.20
CA GLN A 130 -13.73 -5.77 0.65
C GLN A 130 -12.94 -6.78 1.46
N ALA A 131 -11.95 -7.46 0.87
CA ALA A 131 -11.07 -8.39 1.59
C ALA A 131 -10.33 -7.69 2.74
N SER A 132 -9.85 -6.47 2.50
CA SER A 132 -9.14 -5.66 3.50
C SER A 132 -10.06 -5.24 4.64
N ILE A 133 -11.28 -4.80 4.34
CA ILE A 133 -12.30 -4.43 5.32
C ILE A 133 -12.66 -5.63 6.20
N ASP A 134 -12.94 -6.78 5.60
CA ASP A 134 -13.33 -7.99 6.31
C ASP A 134 -12.23 -8.56 7.21
N CYS A 135 -10.97 -8.30 6.85
CA CYS A 135 -9.80 -8.66 7.67
C CYS A 135 -9.42 -7.60 8.71
N GLY A 136 -10.06 -6.44 8.74
CA GLY A 136 -9.68 -5.33 9.59
C GLY A 136 -8.29 -4.76 9.26
N PHE A 137 -7.85 -4.88 8.01
CA PHE A 137 -6.51 -4.50 7.56
C PHE A 137 -6.53 -3.16 6.83
N ARG A 138 -5.55 -2.31 7.13
CA ARG A 138 -5.41 -1.01 6.47
C ARG A 138 -4.73 -1.15 5.11
N MET A 139 -5.41 -0.74 4.04
CA MET A 139 -4.91 -0.83 2.67
C MET A 139 -4.96 0.51 1.96
N VAL A 140 -3.84 0.92 1.38
CA VAL A 140 -3.78 1.97 0.37
C VAL A 140 -3.80 1.30 -1.00
N LEU A 141 -4.90 1.45 -1.71
CA LEU A 141 -5.02 0.99 -3.09
C LEU A 141 -4.30 1.98 -4.01
N CYS A 142 -3.51 1.48 -4.93
CA CYS A 142 -2.77 2.33 -5.86
C CYS A 142 -3.33 2.20 -7.28
N GLY A 143 -3.38 3.32 -7.98
CA GLY A 143 -3.67 3.35 -9.42
C GLY A 143 -2.58 2.63 -10.21
N ALA A 144 -2.97 2.06 -11.34
CA ALA A 144 -2.06 1.40 -12.28
C ALA A 144 -2.48 1.70 -13.72
N LEU A 145 -2.80 2.97 -14.01
CA LEU A 145 -3.26 3.35 -15.34
C LEU A 145 -2.15 3.17 -16.40
N ALA A 146 -2.56 2.77 -17.58
CA ALA A 146 -1.72 2.68 -18.76
C ALA A 146 -2.32 3.49 -19.93
N ALA A 147 -1.54 3.74 -20.97
CA ALA A 147 -1.93 4.60 -22.08
C ALA A 147 -3.20 4.13 -22.84
N GLY A 148 -3.50 2.83 -22.81
CA GLY A 148 -4.66 2.24 -23.48
C GLY A 148 -5.92 2.12 -22.62
N ASP A 149 -5.87 2.53 -21.35
CA ASP A 149 -6.99 2.41 -20.41
C ASP A 149 -8.02 3.54 -20.58
N ASP A 150 -9.19 3.34 -20.00
CA ASP A 150 -10.14 4.42 -19.73
C ASP A 150 -9.67 5.18 -18.47
N TRP A 151 -9.05 6.33 -18.64
CA TRP A 151 -8.43 7.08 -17.54
C TRP A 151 -9.44 7.69 -16.58
N THR A 152 -10.72 7.82 -16.97
CA THR A 152 -11.78 8.30 -16.06
C THR A 152 -11.94 7.40 -14.83
N VAL A 153 -11.54 6.13 -14.94
CA VAL A 153 -11.48 5.20 -13.80
C VAL A 153 -10.59 5.70 -12.68
N GLY A 154 -9.48 6.40 -12.99
CA GLY A 154 -8.59 6.96 -11.98
C GLY A 154 -9.27 7.99 -11.10
N GLU A 155 -10.06 8.88 -11.67
CA GLU A 155 -10.86 9.87 -10.94
C GLU A 155 -12.00 9.20 -10.15
N MET A 156 -12.74 8.29 -10.79
CA MET A 156 -13.83 7.54 -10.14
C MET A 156 -13.32 6.76 -8.93
N ASP A 157 -12.18 6.08 -9.05
CA ASP A 157 -11.58 5.32 -7.95
C ASP A 157 -11.07 6.25 -6.84
N THR A 158 -10.52 7.42 -7.18
CA THR A 158 -10.09 8.43 -6.21
C THR A 158 -11.26 8.86 -5.32
N ILE A 159 -12.39 9.18 -5.91
CA ILE A 159 -13.60 9.58 -5.17
C ILE A 159 -14.16 8.40 -4.38
N LYS A 160 -14.30 7.24 -5.02
CA LYS A 160 -14.95 6.06 -4.45
C LYS A 160 -14.21 5.53 -3.24
N PHE A 161 -12.94 5.18 -3.40
CA PHE A 161 -12.20 4.45 -2.37
C PHE A 161 -11.77 5.33 -1.20
N ASN A 162 -11.54 6.63 -1.41
CA ASN A 162 -11.25 7.56 -0.31
C ASN A 162 -12.48 7.90 0.54
N ASN A 163 -13.68 7.53 0.09
CA ASN A 163 -14.92 7.70 0.85
C ASN A 163 -15.57 6.36 1.26
N LEU A 164 -14.93 5.21 0.97
CA LEU A 164 -15.54 3.90 1.16
C LEU A 164 -15.53 3.45 2.62
N HIS A 165 -14.38 3.47 3.27
CA HIS A 165 -14.19 2.93 4.62
C HIS A 165 -12.90 3.48 5.27
N PRO A 166 -12.85 3.69 6.61
CA PRO A 166 -11.67 4.24 7.30
C PRO A 166 -10.37 3.42 7.15
N LEU A 167 -10.46 2.15 6.79
CA LEU A 167 -9.31 1.29 6.52
C LEU A 167 -8.81 1.36 5.09
N ILE A 168 -9.55 1.97 4.19
CA ILE A 168 -9.24 2.03 2.76
C ILE A 168 -8.91 3.45 2.36
N SER A 169 -7.86 3.62 1.60
CA SER A 169 -7.56 4.83 0.85
C SER A 169 -7.06 4.47 -0.55
N TYR A 170 -7.03 5.45 -1.42
CA TYR A 170 -6.58 5.29 -2.80
C TYR A 170 -5.63 6.42 -3.17
N ILE A 171 -4.57 6.08 -3.88
CA ILE A 171 -3.62 7.03 -4.48
C ILE A 171 -3.63 6.82 -5.99
N PRO A 172 -3.89 7.86 -6.78
CA PRO A 172 -3.77 7.78 -8.24
C PRO A 172 -2.36 7.45 -8.67
N GLY A 173 -2.23 6.69 -9.76
CA GLY A 173 -0.92 6.33 -10.27
C GLY A 173 -0.99 5.70 -11.64
N ILE A 174 0.15 5.65 -12.30
CA ILE A 174 0.38 4.88 -13.52
C ILE A 174 1.14 3.60 -13.18
N HIS A 175 1.03 2.59 -14.05
CA HIS A 175 1.75 1.35 -13.81
C HIS A 175 3.27 1.57 -13.83
N ALA A 176 3.81 2.09 -14.93
CA ALA A 176 5.23 2.41 -15.10
C ALA A 176 5.40 3.37 -16.29
N GLU A 177 6.60 3.93 -16.47
CA GLU A 177 6.91 4.83 -17.59
C GLU A 177 6.64 4.15 -18.94
N TYR A 178 7.10 2.92 -19.12
CA TYR A 178 6.99 2.17 -20.38
C TYR A 178 5.55 1.74 -20.75
N THR A 179 4.59 1.92 -19.88
CA THR A 179 3.16 1.71 -20.14
C THR A 179 2.38 3.02 -20.31
N ALA A 180 3.04 4.17 -20.14
CA ALA A 180 2.44 5.50 -20.23
C ALA A 180 2.76 6.19 -21.55
N ASN A 181 2.04 7.28 -21.83
CA ASN A 181 2.36 8.28 -22.82
C ASN A 181 2.20 9.68 -22.23
N LEU A 182 2.61 10.71 -22.96
CA LEU A 182 2.57 12.09 -22.46
C LEU A 182 1.15 12.57 -22.12
N ASP A 183 0.15 12.12 -22.87
CA ASP A 183 -1.24 12.50 -22.61
C ASP A 183 -1.72 11.92 -21.26
N LEU A 184 -1.33 10.69 -20.93
CA LEU A 184 -1.62 10.09 -19.62
C LEU A 184 -0.87 10.83 -18.49
N LEU A 185 0.39 11.27 -18.71
CA LEU A 185 1.12 12.06 -17.71
C LEU A 185 0.41 13.39 -17.46
N MET A 186 -0.07 14.07 -18.51
CA MET A 186 -0.84 15.32 -18.38
C MET A 186 -2.17 15.09 -17.63
N PHE A 187 -2.89 14.04 -17.97
CA PHE A 187 -4.12 13.67 -17.25
C PHE A 187 -3.83 13.39 -15.76
N MET A 188 -2.78 12.62 -15.50
CA MET A 188 -2.38 12.31 -14.11
C MET A 188 -2.02 13.57 -13.35
N LYS A 189 -1.24 14.50 -13.94
CA LYS A 189 -0.92 15.78 -13.32
C LYS A 189 -2.18 16.57 -12.94
N MET A 190 -3.16 16.65 -13.84
CA MET A 190 -4.45 17.32 -13.56
C MET A 190 -5.15 16.68 -12.37
N LEU A 191 -5.22 15.34 -12.34
CA LEU A 191 -5.87 14.59 -11.27
C LEU A 191 -5.18 14.81 -9.91
N LEU A 192 -3.84 14.73 -9.89
CA LEU A 192 -3.05 14.95 -8.68
C LEU A 192 -3.21 16.38 -8.15
N ASP A 193 -3.27 17.38 -9.05
CA ASP A 193 -3.48 18.77 -8.67
C ASP A 193 -4.87 19.04 -8.11
N GLU A 194 -5.90 18.44 -8.69
CA GLU A 194 -7.26 18.60 -8.23
C GLU A 194 -7.47 18.06 -6.82
N TYR A 195 -6.97 16.85 -6.57
CA TYR A 195 -7.17 16.16 -5.29
C TYR A 195 -6.03 16.38 -4.28
N LYS A 196 -4.96 17.11 -4.64
CA LYS A 196 -3.76 17.34 -3.80
C LYS A 196 -3.16 16.04 -3.27
N MET A 197 -3.01 15.05 -4.14
CA MET A 197 -2.56 13.70 -3.78
C MET A 197 -1.14 13.42 -4.28
N PRO A 198 -0.39 12.57 -3.58
CA PRO A 198 0.91 12.11 -4.05
C PRO A 198 0.76 11.19 -5.27
N PHE A 199 1.81 11.09 -6.06
CA PHE A 199 1.89 10.20 -7.21
C PHE A 199 2.44 8.83 -6.81
N PHE A 200 1.95 7.75 -7.44
CA PHE A 200 2.45 6.39 -7.22
C PHE A 200 2.68 5.66 -8.54
N THR A 201 3.84 5.01 -8.68
CA THR A 201 4.24 4.27 -9.89
C THR A 201 5.38 3.29 -9.61
N HIS A 202 5.58 2.29 -10.47
CA HIS A 202 6.88 1.63 -10.58
C HIS A 202 7.83 2.55 -11.35
N ASN A 203 9.01 2.78 -10.81
CA ASN A 203 9.92 3.78 -11.34
C ASN A 203 11.34 3.24 -11.45
N SER A 204 11.90 3.27 -12.64
CA SER A 204 13.27 2.83 -12.93
C SER A 204 13.56 1.39 -12.47
N GLU A 205 12.57 0.50 -12.67
CA GLU A 205 12.60 -0.88 -12.19
C GLU A 205 13.69 -1.71 -12.86
N THR A 206 13.98 -1.43 -14.14
CA THR A 206 15.01 -2.14 -14.89
C THR A 206 15.94 -1.16 -15.63
N LYS A 207 17.17 -1.62 -15.88
CA LYS A 207 18.12 -0.90 -16.73
C LYS A 207 17.54 -0.62 -18.12
N ARG A 208 16.81 -1.57 -18.70
CA ARG A 208 16.17 -1.43 -20.00
C ARG A 208 15.13 -0.31 -20.02
N GLU A 209 14.29 -0.21 -19.01
CA GLU A 209 13.32 0.89 -18.86
C GLU A 209 14.01 2.24 -18.89
N VAL A 210 15.09 2.39 -18.10
CA VAL A 210 15.85 3.65 -18.04
C VAL A 210 16.50 3.99 -19.39
N GLU A 211 17.15 3.01 -20.04
CA GLU A 211 17.81 3.22 -21.32
C GLU A 211 16.80 3.57 -22.44
N GLU A 212 15.68 2.88 -22.52
CA GLU A 212 14.62 3.14 -23.49
C GLU A 212 13.92 4.48 -23.23
N CYS A 213 13.72 4.88 -21.97
CA CYS A 213 13.18 6.19 -21.61
C CYS A 213 14.12 7.32 -22.07
N ILE A 214 15.44 7.18 -21.82
CA ILE A 214 16.43 8.13 -22.29
C ILE A 214 16.43 8.23 -23.83
N GLU A 215 16.30 7.10 -24.52
CA GLU A 215 16.24 7.10 -25.99
C GLU A 215 14.98 7.84 -26.51
N ARG A 216 13.82 7.66 -25.87
CA ARG A 216 12.56 8.31 -26.27
C ARG A 216 12.48 9.78 -25.91
N HIS A 217 12.95 10.14 -24.72
CA HIS A 217 12.64 11.43 -24.08
C HIS A 217 13.88 12.24 -23.73
N GLY A 218 15.08 11.67 -23.79
CA GLY A 218 16.32 12.30 -23.33
C GLY A 218 16.45 12.38 -21.80
N LEU A 219 15.56 11.73 -21.06
CA LEU A 219 15.39 11.80 -19.60
C LEU A 219 15.28 10.40 -19.01
N THR A 220 15.68 10.23 -17.76
CA THR A 220 15.33 9.03 -17.01
C THR A 220 13.85 9.05 -16.62
N PRO A 221 13.21 7.91 -16.28
CA PRO A 221 11.81 7.89 -15.85
C PRO A 221 11.52 8.88 -14.72
N THR A 222 12.37 8.94 -13.69
CA THR A 222 12.22 9.89 -12.58
C THR A 222 12.26 11.34 -13.06
N GLN A 223 13.21 11.70 -13.95
CA GLN A 223 13.31 13.05 -14.51
C GLN A 223 12.09 13.38 -15.38
N LEU A 224 11.59 12.42 -16.16
CA LEU A 224 10.40 12.62 -16.97
C LEU A 224 9.18 12.94 -16.10
N PHE A 225 8.98 12.18 -15.02
CA PHE A 225 7.88 12.43 -14.08
C PHE A 225 8.02 13.77 -13.35
N GLU A 226 9.23 14.14 -12.94
CA GLU A 226 9.53 15.43 -12.31
C GLU A 226 9.25 16.60 -13.25
N GLU A 227 9.74 16.54 -14.50
CA GLU A 227 9.52 17.61 -15.49
C GLU A 227 8.04 17.76 -15.87
N ASN A 228 7.25 16.69 -15.76
CA ASN A 228 5.80 16.74 -15.93
C ASN A 228 5.04 17.10 -14.63
N GLY A 229 5.75 17.43 -13.54
CA GLY A 229 5.18 17.94 -12.29
C GLY A 229 4.44 16.90 -11.45
N LEU A 230 4.69 15.60 -11.67
CA LEU A 230 3.92 14.55 -10.99
C LEU A 230 4.26 14.42 -9.49
N PHE A 231 5.40 14.96 -9.06
CA PHE A 231 5.84 14.91 -7.66
C PHE A 231 5.51 16.17 -6.84
N GLU A 232 4.77 17.14 -7.39
CA GLU A 232 4.46 18.40 -6.69
C GLU A 232 3.70 18.20 -5.37
N HIS A 233 2.92 17.12 -5.25
CA HIS A 233 2.19 16.77 -4.02
C HIS A 233 2.81 15.56 -3.29
N GLY A 234 4.04 15.17 -3.64
CA GLY A 234 4.76 13.99 -3.14
C GLY A 234 4.64 12.77 -4.05
N GLY A 235 5.45 11.76 -3.77
CA GLY A 235 5.50 10.50 -4.53
C GLY A 235 6.51 9.54 -3.93
#